data_82a155b6cdda4b3014e784b72799e1f5
#
_entry.id   82a155b6cdda4b3014e784b72799e1f5
#
_cell.length_a   1.000
_cell.length_b   1.000
_cell.length_c   1.000
_cell.angle_alpha   90.00
_cell.angle_beta   90.00
_cell.angle_gamma   90.00
#
_symmetry.space_group_name_H-M   'P 1'
#
loop_
_entity.id
_entity.type
_entity.pdbx_description
1 polymer ?
#
loop_
_entity_poly.entity_id
_entity_poly.type
_entity_poly.pdbx_seq_one_letter_code
_entity_poly.pdbx_strand_id
1 'polypeptide(L)'
;MAPSRDCRSLNCIRMKLLPTQTDEAALLHFGREVVSLIERRDFQSLADRFGYALAGEKKGPVIAIQEDFQGCIAKFRASSEQRPPVLPSMVVKYFKPNSANLVAVVECVFGAPEGCPILAELIVSSSGEDKYITLEEISVATA
;
A
#
# COMPACT_ATOMS: atom_id res chain seq x y z
N MET A 1 -24.27 -9.62 -6.74
CA MET A 1 -23.75 -9.60 -6.41
C MET A 1 -22.90 -9.69 -5.98
N ALA A 2 -22.66 -9.95 -6.06
CA ALA A 2 -21.92 -10.08 -5.34
C ALA A 2 -20.92 -9.52 -5.25
N PRO A 3 -20.91 -8.90 -4.72
CA PRO A 3 -19.95 -8.15 -4.56
C PRO A 3 -18.80 -8.83 -4.48
N SER A 4 -17.95 -8.25 -4.65
CA SER A 4 -16.79 -8.74 -4.56
C SER A 4 -16.61 -9.60 -3.44
N ARG A 5 -16.38 -10.73 -3.69
CA ARG A 5 -16.18 -11.51 -2.74
C ARG A 5 -14.96 -11.30 -2.18
N ASP A 6 -14.00 -10.70 -2.82
CA ASP A 6 -12.75 -10.47 -2.26
C ASP A 6 -12.86 -9.56 -1.14
N CYS A 7 -13.74 -8.66 -1.17
CA CYS A 7 -13.90 -7.71 -0.11
C CYS A 7 -15.08 -7.95 0.71
N ARG A 8 -15.51 -9.18 0.75
CA ARG A 8 -16.54 -9.42 1.57
C ARG A 8 -16.12 -9.45 2.91
N SER A 9 -14.88 -9.68 3.19
CA SER A 9 -14.39 -9.54 4.52
C SER A 9 -14.51 -8.11 4.95
N LEU A 10 -14.83 -7.88 6.19
CA LEU A 10 -14.91 -6.54 6.72
C LEU A 10 -13.57 -5.85 6.73
N ASN A 11 -12.49 -6.61 6.59
CA ASN A 11 -11.15 -6.04 6.59
C ASN A 11 -10.67 -5.64 5.21
N CYS A 12 -11.43 -5.94 4.19
CA CYS A 12 -11.00 -5.64 2.83
C CYS A 12 -11.72 -4.39 2.36
N ILE A 13 -11.09 -3.26 2.61
CA ILE A 13 -11.60 -1.97 2.18
C ILE A 13 -10.78 -1.52 0.98
N ARG A 14 -11.44 -1.05 -0.04
CA ARG A 14 -10.77 -0.45 -1.18
C ARG A 14 -11.51 0.82 -1.54
N MET A 15 -10.75 1.79 -2.02
CA MET A 15 -11.33 3.06 -2.40
C MET A 15 -11.66 3.02 -3.87
N LYS A 16 -12.88 3.37 -4.22
CA LYS A 16 -13.29 3.45 -5.61
C LYS A 16 -12.73 4.73 -6.22
N LEU A 17 -12.15 4.61 -7.40
CA LEU A 17 -11.57 5.74 -8.10
C LEU A 17 -12.56 6.35 -9.07
N LEU A 18 -12.50 7.66 -9.20
CA LEU A 18 -13.22 8.34 -10.28
C LEU A 18 -12.48 8.07 -11.59
N PRO A 19 -13.18 8.16 -12.74
CA PRO A 19 -12.50 7.92 -14.02
C PRO A 19 -11.30 8.83 -14.26
N THR A 20 -11.25 10.00 -13.62
CA THR A 20 -10.14 10.92 -13.79
C THR A 20 -8.99 10.66 -12.84
N GLN A 21 -9.05 9.62 -12.01
CA GLN A 21 -8.06 9.37 -10.99
C GLN A 21 -7.16 8.17 -11.29
N THR A 22 -7.05 7.79 -12.56
CA THR A 22 -6.21 6.66 -12.91
C THR A 22 -4.97 7.05 -13.71
N ASP A 23 -4.74 8.34 -13.93
CA ASP A 23 -3.53 8.77 -14.60
C ASP A 23 -2.38 8.82 -13.60
N GLU A 24 -1.17 8.98 -14.12
CA GLU A 24 0.02 8.93 -13.30
C GLU A 24 0.01 10.00 -12.21
N ALA A 25 -0.38 11.22 -12.54
CA ALA A 25 -0.37 12.31 -11.56
C ALA A 25 -1.32 12.01 -10.40
N ALA A 26 -2.51 11.48 -10.70
CA ALA A 26 -3.47 11.15 -9.66
C ALA A 26 -2.96 10.01 -8.79
N LEU A 27 -2.37 8.99 -9.41
CA LEU A 27 -1.87 7.85 -8.64
C LEU A 27 -0.68 8.23 -7.77
N LEU A 28 0.18 9.11 -8.26
CA LEU A 28 1.28 9.62 -7.43
C LEU A 28 0.75 10.42 -6.26
N HIS A 29 -0.36 11.14 -6.45
CA HIS A 29 -0.96 11.88 -5.35
C HIS A 29 -1.43 10.93 -4.24
N PHE A 30 -2.04 9.81 -4.61
CA PHE A 30 -2.43 8.81 -3.61
C PHE A 30 -1.20 8.22 -2.92
N GLY A 31 -0.13 8.00 -3.67
CA GLY A 31 1.12 7.52 -3.07
C GLY A 31 1.66 8.48 -2.02
N ARG A 32 1.65 9.77 -2.33
CA ARG A 32 2.11 10.78 -1.37
C ARG A 32 1.23 10.80 -0.12
N GLU A 33 -0.06 10.59 -0.31
CA GLU A 33 -0.98 10.53 0.82
C GLU A 33 -0.64 9.36 1.74
N VAL A 34 -0.38 8.19 1.14
CA VAL A 34 -0.02 6.99 1.92
C VAL A 34 1.27 7.23 2.71
N VAL A 35 2.29 7.76 2.04
CA VAL A 35 3.57 8.03 2.72
C VAL A 35 3.37 8.99 3.88
N SER A 36 2.60 10.07 3.67
CA SER A 36 2.34 11.04 4.72
C SER A 36 1.65 10.41 5.91
N LEU A 37 0.65 9.57 5.65
CA LEU A 37 -0.08 8.92 6.74
C LEU A 37 0.82 7.98 7.54
N ILE A 38 1.69 7.23 6.86
CA ILE A 38 2.61 6.34 7.56
C ILE A 38 3.62 7.14 8.36
N GLU A 39 4.13 8.24 7.80
CA GLU A 39 5.10 9.07 8.52
C GLU A 39 4.51 9.66 9.78
N ARG A 40 3.21 9.96 9.77
CA ARG A 40 2.54 10.50 10.95
C ARG A 40 2.02 9.40 11.87
N ARG A 41 2.23 8.15 11.51
CA ARG A 41 1.72 7.00 12.27
C ARG A 41 0.20 7.04 12.39
N ASP A 42 -0.47 7.61 11.38
CA ASP A 42 -1.93 7.68 11.39
C ASP A 42 -2.48 6.46 10.66
N PHE A 43 -2.31 5.31 11.28
CA PHE A 43 -2.69 4.04 10.67
C PHE A 43 -4.20 3.88 10.57
N GLN A 44 -4.94 4.57 11.42
CA GLN A 44 -6.40 4.53 11.34
C GLN A 44 -6.89 5.18 10.06
N SER A 45 -6.40 6.37 9.74
CA SER A 45 -6.79 7.03 8.49
C SER A 45 -6.33 6.25 7.29
N LEU A 46 -5.14 5.67 7.37
CA LEU A 46 -4.62 4.86 6.27
C LEU A 46 -5.53 3.66 6.00
N ALA A 47 -5.91 2.95 7.05
CA ALA A 47 -6.79 1.79 6.91
C ALA A 47 -8.18 2.19 6.43
N ASP A 48 -8.72 3.28 6.97
CA ASP A 48 -10.06 3.73 6.61
C ASP A 48 -10.11 4.14 5.14
N ARG A 49 -9.04 4.71 4.64
CA ARG A 49 -9.05 5.23 3.28
C ARG A 49 -8.68 4.19 2.25
N PHE A 50 -7.66 3.38 2.52
CA PHE A 50 -7.13 2.46 1.51
C PHE A 50 -7.35 0.99 1.84
N GLY A 51 -7.67 0.66 3.07
CA GLY A 51 -7.71 -0.73 3.51
C GLY A 51 -6.31 -1.30 3.57
N TYR A 52 -6.22 -2.61 3.70
CA TYR A 52 -4.92 -3.29 3.72
C TYR A 52 -5.14 -4.73 3.28
N ALA A 53 -4.59 -5.07 2.11
CA ALA A 53 -4.86 -6.37 1.51
C ALA A 53 -4.33 -7.54 2.33
N LEU A 54 -3.24 -7.32 3.08
CA LEU A 54 -2.67 -8.38 3.90
C LEU A 54 -3.33 -8.51 5.27
N ALA A 55 -4.32 -7.67 5.58
CA ALA A 55 -4.97 -7.76 6.88
C ALA A 55 -5.75 -9.06 7.00
N GLY A 56 -5.55 -9.76 8.11
CA GLY A 56 -6.35 -10.93 8.38
C GLY A 56 -7.68 -10.52 8.99
N GLU A 57 -8.63 -11.44 8.93
CA GLU A 57 -9.95 -11.16 9.46
C GLU A 57 -9.96 -10.93 10.96
N LYS A 58 -9.03 -11.57 11.65
CA LYS A 58 -9.02 -11.50 13.10
C LYS A 58 -8.44 -10.21 13.64
N LYS A 59 -7.49 -9.64 12.91
CA LYS A 59 -6.78 -8.47 13.43
C LYS A 59 -7.34 -7.15 12.97
N GLY A 60 -7.91 -7.13 11.79
CA GLY A 60 -8.33 -5.88 11.20
C GLY A 60 -7.15 -5.12 10.59
N PRO A 61 -7.46 -4.15 9.72
CA PRO A 61 -6.41 -3.51 8.94
C PRO A 61 -5.49 -2.60 9.76
N VAL A 62 -6.00 -1.90 10.76
CA VAL A 62 -5.16 -0.98 11.54
C VAL A 62 -4.05 -1.74 12.26
N ILE A 63 -4.42 -2.82 12.94
CA ILE A 63 -3.44 -3.60 13.70
C ILE A 63 -2.47 -4.30 12.76
N ALA A 64 -2.97 -4.82 11.63
CA ALA A 64 -2.11 -5.47 10.66
C ALA A 64 -1.07 -4.51 10.10
N ILE A 65 -1.47 -3.27 9.77
CA ILE A 65 -0.54 -2.26 9.28
C ILE A 65 0.50 -1.95 10.35
N GLN A 66 0.06 -1.75 11.59
CA GLN A 66 0.99 -1.44 12.68
C GLN A 66 2.01 -2.55 12.88
N GLU A 67 1.54 -3.79 12.89
CA GLU A 67 2.44 -4.93 13.09
C GLU A 67 3.42 -5.07 11.95
N ASP A 68 2.97 -4.89 10.71
CA ASP A 68 3.86 -5.02 9.58
C ASP A 68 4.89 -3.91 9.56
N PHE A 69 4.47 -2.68 9.88
CA PHE A 69 5.40 -1.56 9.93
C PHE A 69 6.44 -1.76 11.03
N GLN A 70 6.00 -2.16 12.22
CA GLN A 70 6.94 -2.40 13.32
C GLN A 70 7.82 -3.61 13.04
N GLY A 71 7.28 -4.60 12.35
CA GLY A 71 8.08 -5.75 11.92
C GLY A 71 9.19 -5.37 10.97
N CYS A 72 8.93 -4.40 10.07
CA CYS A 72 9.97 -3.90 9.18
C CYS A 72 11.09 -3.26 9.97
N ILE A 73 10.75 -2.44 10.96
CA ILE A 73 11.76 -1.76 11.78
C ILE A 73 12.55 -2.77 12.58
N ALA A 74 11.89 -3.76 13.17
CA ALA A 74 12.57 -4.78 13.95
C ALA A 74 13.51 -5.62 13.09
N LYS A 75 13.06 -5.98 11.88
CA LYS A 75 13.89 -6.75 10.97
C LYS A 75 15.12 -5.94 10.55
N PHE A 76 14.93 -4.66 10.27
CA PHE A 76 16.02 -3.80 9.88
C PHE A 76 17.04 -3.65 11.01
N ARG A 77 16.57 -3.46 12.24
CA ARG A 77 17.45 -3.32 13.40
C ARG A 77 18.22 -4.60 13.68
N ALA A 78 17.63 -5.75 13.41
CA ALA A 78 18.30 -7.02 13.63
C ALA A 78 19.35 -7.32 12.57
N SER A 79 19.34 -6.59 11.45
CA SER A 79 20.30 -6.80 10.40
C SER A 79 21.61 -6.17 10.79
N SER A 80 22.68 -6.94 10.71
CA SER A 80 24.01 -6.39 10.99
C SER A 80 24.69 -5.91 9.72
N GLU A 81 24.03 -6.03 8.58
CA GLU A 81 24.64 -5.60 7.33
C GLU A 81 24.51 -4.11 7.17
N GLN A 82 25.61 -3.49 6.77
CA GLN A 82 25.54 -2.10 6.39
C GLN A 82 25.06 -2.04 4.97
N ARG A 83 24.00 -1.27 4.75
CA ARG A 83 23.42 -1.12 3.42
C ARG A 83 23.54 0.32 3.01
N PRO A 84 23.73 0.57 1.71
CA PRO A 84 23.65 1.95 1.25
C PRO A 84 22.24 2.49 1.49
N PRO A 85 22.11 3.78 1.75
CA PRO A 85 20.78 4.36 1.92
C PRO A 85 19.93 4.13 0.68
N VAL A 86 18.65 3.84 0.90
CA VAL A 86 17.70 3.73 -0.20
C VAL A 86 17.09 5.11 -0.38
N LEU A 87 17.16 5.63 -1.59
CA LEU A 87 16.63 6.95 -1.86
C LEU A 87 15.12 6.90 -1.96
N PRO A 88 14.42 7.89 -1.40
CA PRO A 88 12.97 7.95 -1.57
C PRO A 88 12.60 7.99 -3.04
N SER A 89 11.58 7.26 -3.40
CA SER A 89 11.11 7.25 -4.77
C SER A 89 9.63 6.88 -4.80
N MET A 90 8.99 7.21 -5.91
CA MET A 90 7.59 6.87 -6.09
C MET A 90 7.39 6.61 -7.57
N VAL A 91 6.98 5.40 -7.91
CA VAL A 91 6.90 4.94 -9.28
C VAL A 91 5.54 4.32 -9.54
N VAL A 92 4.93 4.69 -10.66
CA VAL A 92 3.68 4.08 -11.11
C VAL A 92 4.01 3.17 -12.27
N LYS A 93 3.55 1.93 -12.20
CA LYS A 93 3.72 0.97 -13.29
C LYS A 93 2.35 0.47 -13.69
N TYR A 94 2.06 0.53 -14.99
CA TYR A 94 0.79 0.04 -15.50
C TYR A 94 0.96 -1.36 -16.05
N PHE A 95 -0.03 -2.21 -15.82
CA PHE A 95 -0.01 -3.57 -16.31
C PHE A 95 -0.76 -3.67 -17.63
N LYS A 96 -0.33 -4.59 -18.47
CA LYS A 96 -1.11 -4.96 -19.64
C LYS A 96 -2.35 -5.71 -19.17
N PRO A 97 -3.40 -5.78 -19.98
CA PRO A 97 -4.59 -6.55 -19.62
C PRO A 97 -4.22 -7.94 -19.14
N ASN A 98 -4.81 -8.38 -18.05
CA ASN A 98 -4.45 -9.65 -17.43
C ASN A 98 -5.67 -10.23 -16.71
N SER A 99 -5.59 -11.53 -16.40
CA SER A 99 -6.71 -12.25 -15.82
C SER A 99 -6.96 -11.86 -14.36
N ALA A 100 -6.00 -11.21 -13.71
CA ALA A 100 -6.17 -10.79 -12.32
C ALA A 100 -6.81 -9.41 -12.22
N ASN A 101 -7.10 -8.77 -13.35
CA ASN A 101 -7.71 -7.45 -13.41
C ASN A 101 -6.90 -6.38 -12.69
N LEU A 102 -5.58 -6.53 -12.74
CA LEU A 102 -4.69 -5.52 -12.18
C LEU A 102 -4.47 -4.43 -13.22
N VAL A 103 -4.55 -3.18 -12.78
CA VAL A 103 -4.41 -2.03 -13.66
C VAL A 103 -3.05 -1.39 -13.49
N ALA A 104 -2.64 -1.16 -12.24
CA ALA A 104 -1.39 -0.45 -11.97
C ALA A 104 -0.92 -0.74 -10.56
N VAL A 105 0.36 -0.50 -10.30
CA VAL A 105 0.92 -0.52 -8.96
C VAL A 105 1.64 0.80 -8.74
N VAL A 106 1.53 1.34 -7.53
CA VAL A 106 2.29 2.50 -7.11
C VAL A 106 3.26 2.03 -6.04
N GLU A 107 4.55 2.13 -6.31
CA GLU A 107 5.59 1.71 -5.38
C GLU A 107 6.17 2.94 -4.72
N CYS A 108 6.02 3.05 -3.41
CA CYS A 108 6.47 4.21 -2.64
C CYS A 108 7.58 3.77 -1.71
N VAL A 109 8.79 4.31 -1.90
CA VAL A 109 9.94 4.00 -1.06
C VAL A 109 10.29 5.24 -0.26
N PHE A 110 10.43 5.09 1.06
CA PHE A 110 10.76 6.23 1.92
C PHE A 110 11.45 5.73 3.18
N GLY A 111 12.05 6.64 3.94
CA GLY A 111 12.77 6.28 5.15
C GLY A 111 11.92 6.52 6.38
N ALA A 112 11.86 5.53 7.26
CA ALA A 112 11.30 5.72 8.58
C ALA A 112 12.29 6.50 9.44
N PRO A 113 11.84 7.16 10.52
CA PRO A 113 12.75 7.93 11.37
C PRO A 113 13.92 7.13 11.90
N GLU A 114 13.73 5.81 12.02
CA GLU A 114 14.78 4.95 12.51
C GLU A 114 15.81 4.60 11.44
N GLY A 115 15.66 5.12 10.24
CA GLY A 115 16.54 4.81 9.13
C GLY A 115 16.14 3.61 8.31
N CYS A 116 15.07 2.94 8.69
CA CYS A 116 14.61 1.75 7.97
C CYS A 116 13.96 2.17 6.65
N PRO A 117 14.42 1.64 5.52
CA PRO A 117 13.76 1.94 4.25
C PRO A 117 12.48 1.14 4.12
N ILE A 118 11.39 1.83 3.86
CA ILE A 118 10.06 1.23 3.78
C ILE A 118 9.58 1.26 2.35
N LEU A 119 8.97 0.16 1.91
CA LEU A 119 8.25 0.11 0.64
C LEU A 119 6.78 -0.08 0.94
N ALA A 120 5.96 0.85 0.48
CA ALA A 120 4.50 0.72 0.55
C ALA A 120 3.99 0.60 -0.88
N GLU A 121 3.19 -0.42 -1.13
CA GLU A 121 2.67 -0.67 -2.47
C GLU A 121 1.17 -0.49 -2.49
N LEU A 122 0.69 0.31 -3.44
CA LEU A 122 -0.73 0.44 -3.71
C LEU A 122 -1.04 -0.30 -5.00
N ILE A 123 -2.16 -1.01 -5.01
CA ILE A 123 -2.60 -1.72 -6.22
C ILE A 123 -3.89 -1.10 -6.70
N VAL A 124 -3.95 -0.85 -8.01
CA VAL A 124 -5.17 -0.45 -8.68
C VAL A 124 -5.71 -1.66 -9.42
N SER A 125 -6.96 -1.99 -9.16
CA SER A 125 -7.61 -3.14 -9.80
C SER A 125 -8.92 -2.69 -10.42
N SER A 126 -9.45 -3.51 -11.33
CA SER A 126 -10.74 -3.21 -11.95
C SER A 126 -11.75 -4.26 -11.58
N SER A 127 -13.01 -3.84 -11.52
CA SER A 127 -14.13 -4.75 -11.31
C SER A 127 -15.24 -4.21 -12.22
N GLY A 128 -15.43 -4.87 -13.36
CA GLY A 128 -16.30 -4.34 -14.39
C GLY A 128 -15.71 -3.05 -14.94
N GLU A 129 -16.49 -1.99 -14.92
CA GLU A 129 -16.02 -0.69 -15.40
C GLU A 129 -15.43 0.16 -14.28
N ASP A 130 -15.53 -0.30 -13.05
CA ASP A 130 -15.05 0.47 -11.91
C ASP A 130 -13.60 0.11 -11.58
N LYS A 131 -12.88 1.07 -11.05
CA LYS A 131 -11.51 0.85 -10.62
C LYS A 131 -11.37 1.21 -9.15
N TYR A 132 -10.50 0.50 -8.48
CA TYR A 132 -10.31 0.62 -7.02
C TYR A 132 -8.84 0.64 -6.71
N ILE A 133 -8.48 1.31 -5.61
CA ILE A 133 -7.10 1.34 -5.12
C ILE A 133 -7.07 0.84 -3.68
N THR A 134 -6.07 0.04 -3.36
CA THR A 134 -5.92 -0.58 -2.05
C THR A 134 -4.45 -0.60 -1.66
N LEU A 135 -4.16 -0.40 -0.38
CA LEU A 135 -2.82 -0.61 0.12
C LEU A 135 -2.56 -2.11 0.14
N GLU A 136 -1.59 -2.55 -0.65
CA GLU A 136 -1.33 -3.97 -0.82
C GLU A 136 -0.40 -4.52 0.25
N GLU A 137 0.71 -3.85 0.49
CA GLU A 137 1.73 -4.39 1.36
C GLU A 137 2.67 -3.30 1.85
N ILE A 138 3.15 -3.44 3.09
CA ILE A 138 4.23 -2.65 3.65
C ILE A 138 5.37 -3.61 3.94
N SER A 139 6.55 -3.34 3.41
CA SER A 139 7.72 -4.21 3.58
C SER A 139 8.99 -3.39 3.65
N VAL A 140 10.11 -4.05 3.95
CA VAL A 140 11.41 -3.38 3.93
C VAL A 140 11.82 -3.22 2.47
N ALA A 141 12.17 -2.00 2.08
CA ALA A 141 12.63 -1.76 0.71
C ALA A 141 14.02 -2.34 0.51
N THR A 142 14.25 -2.89 -0.66
CA THR A 142 15.57 -3.41 -1.01
C THR A 142 16.17 -2.54 -2.10
N ALA A 143 17.47 -2.34 -2.02
CA ALA A 143 18.16 -1.53 -3.01
C ALA A 143 18.35 -2.29 -4.30
#